data_653e733d03c885833898fe500a54f228
#
_entry.id   653e733d03c885833898fe500a54f228
#
_cell.length_a   1.000
_cell.length_b   1.000
_cell.length_c   1.000
_cell.angle_alpha   90.00
_cell.angle_beta   90.00
_cell.angle_gamma   90.00
#
_symmetry.space_group_name_H-M   'P 1'
#
loop_
_entity.id
_entity.type
_entity.pdbx_description
1 polymer ?
#
loop_
_entity_poly.entity_id
_entity_poly.type
_entity_poly.pdbx_seq_one_letter_code
_entity_poly.pdbx_strand_id
1 'polypeptide(L)'
;MMPSVFDPAAFLAACSSHPGVYRMFDVEGKLLYVGKARNLKKRLSSYFRTTGLAVKTAALVSRIAQVETTITANETEALLLEQTLIKEWRPPYNILLRDDKSYPYVFLSDGDYPRLGIHRGAKKAKGRYFGPYPSAGAIRESLALLQKAFLVRQCEDSYFRNRTRPCLQYQIKRCKGPCVGLVSPAEYAEDVRHSVMFLEGRSNALAAELTGEMEQAAMSLEFERAAELRDQVGILRRVQDQQSMEGGSGDVDVIAAIVNPGGACVHLISVRGGRVLGSKNFFPQVAIEEDSASVLAAFLAQYYLGSSERDLPAELIVNAQHEDFPTLLTAIAELRGRELSISVRVRGTRARWQQLAITNAEQALAARLANRQHTAARFEALAQALALEEQPTRLECFDISHSSGEATVASCVVFGPEGALKSDYRRYNIEGVAPGDDYAAMHQALTRRFGKLKEGEGKVPDILLVDGGKGQLNMARDVLQEMAVGDMLLLGVAKGVTRKPGLETLYLNDAEHEFTLPADSPALHLIQQIRDEAHRFAITGHRARRGKARRTSTLEGIAGVGPTRRRELLKHFGGLQELGRASIEEIAKAPGISKKLAESIYAALHSE
;
A
#
# COMPACT_ATOMS: atom_id res chain seq x y z
N MET A 1 30.66 -31.37 17.92
CA MET A 1 30.82 -31.85 16.54
C MET A 1 31.18 -30.65 15.69
N MET A 2 32.37 -30.58 15.10
CA MET A 2 32.68 -29.51 14.14
C MET A 2 31.76 -29.66 12.95
N PRO A 3 31.17 -28.57 12.41
CA PRO A 3 30.36 -28.65 11.21
C PRO A 3 31.23 -29.18 10.07
N SER A 4 30.77 -30.23 9.38
CA SER A 4 31.45 -30.74 8.20
C SER A 4 31.53 -29.62 7.16
N VAL A 5 32.76 -29.29 6.74
CA VAL A 5 32.97 -28.34 5.64
C VAL A 5 32.23 -28.90 4.42
N PHE A 6 31.33 -28.13 3.83
CA PHE A 6 30.60 -28.49 2.62
C PHE A 6 31.61 -28.86 1.50
N ASP A 7 31.52 -30.06 0.98
CA ASP A 7 32.35 -30.52 -0.14
C ASP A 7 31.58 -30.39 -1.46
N PRO A 8 31.86 -29.35 -2.28
CA PRO A 8 31.20 -29.15 -3.56
C PRO A 8 31.46 -30.28 -4.56
N ALA A 9 32.62 -30.94 -4.53
CA ALA A 9 32.97 -31.97 -5.49
C ALA A 9 32.15 -33.25 -5.24
N ALA A 10 32.10 -33.70 -3.99
CA ALA A 10 31.26 -34.83 -3.59
C ALA A 10 29.78 -34.58 -3.86
N PHE A 11 29.28 -33.37 -3.55
CA PHE A 11 27.89 -32.97 -3.82
C PHE A 11 27.59 -33.02 -5.32
N LEU A 12 28.41 -32.40 -6.17
CA LEU A 12 28.21 -32.36 -7.61
C LEU A 12 28.31 -33.76 -8.27
N ALA A 13 29.10 -34.68 -7.71
CA ALA A 13 29.14 -36.06 -8.20
C ALA A 13 27.78 -36.75 -8.07
N ALA A 14 27.07 -36.52 -6.97
CA ALA A 14 25.74 -37.08 -6.68
C ALA A 14 24.58 -36.26 -7.28
N CYS A 15 24.83 -35.06 -7.82
CA CYS A 15 23.80 -34.17 -8.28
C CYS A 15 23.15 -34.65 -9.60
N SER A 16 21.81 -34.58 -9.65
CA SER A 16 21.00 -34.96 -10.82
C SER A 16 21.18 -33.98 -12.00
N SER A 17 21.03 -34.47 -13.22
CA SER A 17 20.99 -33.67 -14.45
C SER A 17 19.58 -33.24 -14.86
N HIS A 18 18.54 -33.60 -14.09
CA HIS A 18 17.16 -33.25 -14.36
C HIS A 18 16.86 -31.79 -14.03
N PRO A 19 15.73 -31.24 -14.54
CA PRO A 19 15.20 -29.94 -14.10
C PRO A 19 14.86 -29.96 -12.60
N GLY A 20 14.96 -28.82 -11.95
CA GLY A 20 14.60 -28.74 -10.54
C GLY A 20 14.97 -27.42 -9.88
N VAL A 21 14.75 -27.37 -8.58
CA VAL A 21 15.06 -26.24 -7.70
C VAL A 21 16.16 -26.63 -6.73
N TYR A 22 17.06 -25.70 -6.44
CA TYR A 22 18.11 -25.86 -5.44
C TYR A 22 18.00 -24.77 -4.37
N ARG A 23 18.29 -25.14 -3.14
CA ARG A 23 18.27 -24.30 -1.94
C ARG A 23 19.65 -24.32 -1.31
N MET A 24 20.17 -23.14 -0.97
CA MET A 24 21.48 -22.98 -0.35
C MET A 24 21.32 -22.45 1.07
N PHE A 25 21.94 -23.09 2.03
CA PHE A 25 21.83 -22.79 3.46
C PHE A 25 23.19 -22.43 4.06
N ASP A 26 23.20 -21.59 5.09
CA ASP A 26 24.40 -21.31 5.89
C ASP A 26 24.59 -22.35 7.02
N VAL A 27 25.63 -22.12 7.84
CA VAL A 27 25.99 -22.99 8.97
C VAL A 27 24.93 -23.08 10.06
N GLU A 28 24.04 -22.08 10.14
CA GLU A 28 22.93 -22.03 11.09
C GLU A 28 21.65 -22.68 10.51
N GLY A 29 21.70 -23.22 9.30
CA GLY A 29 20.54 -23.77 8.61
C GLY A 29 19.59 -22.74 8.02
N LYS A 30 20.01 -21.48 7.94
CA LYS A 30 19.22 -20.39 7.36
C LYS A 30 19.32 -20.43 5.85
N LEU A 31 18.16 -20.33 5.17
CA LEU A 31 18.08 -20.30 3.72
C LEU A 31 18.67 -19.00 3.17
N LEU A 32 19.73 -19.11 2.37
CA LEU A 32 20.43 -17.98 1.74
C LEU A 32 19.88 -17.66 0.36
N TYR A 33 19.64 -18.69 -0.46
CA TYR A 33 19.27 -18.55 -1.86
C TYR A 33 18.43 -19.72 -2.35
N VAL A 34 17.48 -19.44 -3.24
CA VAL A 34 16.70 -20.40 -4.00
C VAL A 34 16.91 -20.13 -5.48
N GLY A 35 17.15 -21.17 -6.28
CA GLY A 35 17.25 -21.03 -7.72
C GLY A 35 16.72 -22.23 -8.46
N LYS A 36 16.27 -22.03 -9.71
CA LYS A 36 15.85 -23.08 -10.62
C LYS A 36 16.95 -23.46 -11.61
N ALA A 37 16.84 -24.63 -12.19
CA ALA A 37 17.73 -25.07 -13.27
C ALA A 37 17.02 -26.04 -14.23
N ARG A 38 17.33 -25.94 -15.53
CA ARG A 38 17.03 -27.00 -16.53
C ARG A 38 17.82 -28.24 -16.30
N ASN A 39 19.04 -28.06 -15.80
CA ASN A 39 19.96 -29.11 -15.43
C ASN A 39 20.67 -28.71 -14.14
N LEU A 40 20.24 -29.32 -13.03
CA LEU A 40 20.73 -28.99 -11.69
C LEU A 40 22.24 -29.11 -11.60
N LYS A 41 22.83 -30.24 -12.10
CA LYS A 41 24.27 -30.48 -12.06
C LYS A 41 25.07 -29.41 -12.81
N LYS A 42 24.65 -29.05 -14.03
CA LYS A 42 25.32 -28.02 -14.84
C LYS A 42 25.21 -26.63 -14.18
N ARG A 43 24.06 -26.28 -13.65
CA ARG A 43 23.83 -25.00 -12.98
C ARG A 43 24.63 -24.87 -11.69
N LEU A 44 24.59 -25.90 -10.83
CA LEU A 44 25.32 -25.89 -9.56
C LEU A 44 26.83 -25.90 -9.76
N SER A 45 27.34 -26.62 -10.79
CA SER A 45 28.75 -26.55 -11.15
C SER A 45 29.23 -25.14 -11.50
N SER A 46 28.37 -24.26 -11.99
CA SER A 46 28.75 -22.87 -12.31
C SER A 46 29.00 -22.01 -11.06
N TYR A 47 28.42 -22.35 -9.91
CA TYR A 47 28.64 -21.66 -8.64
C TYR A 47 29.96 -22.04 -7.97
N PHE A 48 30.41 -23.27 -8.14
CA PHE A 48 31.59 -23.82 -7.45
C PHE A 48 32.85 -23.78 -8.31
N ARG A 49 32.92 -22.90 -9.32
CA ARG A 49 34.14 -22.64 -10.10
C ARG A 49 35.14 -21.85 -9.27
N THR A 50 36.42 -22.13 -9.46
CA THR A 50 37.51 -21.46 -8.73
C THR A 50 37.83 -20.05 -9.23
N THR A 51 37.40 -19.67 -10.43
CA THR A 51 37.70 -18.39 -11.06
C THR A 51 36.50 -17.84 -11.83
N GLY A 52 36.41 -16.51 -11.94
CA GLY A 52 35.38 -15.83 -12.78
C GLY A 52 34.00 -15.72 -12.12
N LEU A 53 33.88 -15.85 -10.80
CA LEU A 53 32.64 -15.62 -10.10
C LEU A 53 32.40 -14.11 -9.91
N ALA A 54 31.18 -13.66 -10.14
CA ALA A 54 30.75 -12.32 -9.74
C ALA A 54 30.86 -12.13 -8.22
N VAL A 55 31.10 -10.91 -7.73
CA VAL A 55 31.31 -10.60 -6.31
C VAL A 55 30.21 -11.15 -5.42
N LYS A 56 28.95 -11.01 -5.85
CA LYS A 56 27.78 -11.55 -5.15
C LYS A 56 27.79 -13.07 -5.05
N THR A 57 28.08 -13.72 -6.16
CA THR A 57 28.14 -15.20 -6.21
C THR A 57 29.27 -15.71 -5.32
N ALA A 58 30.42 -15.05 -5.32
CA ALA A 58 31.52 -15.38 -4.41
C ALA A 58 31.11 -15.20 -2.94
N ALA A 59 30.43 -14.09 -2.60
CA ALA A 59 29.91 -13.83 -1.25
C ALA A 59 28.83 -14.84 -0.81
N LEU A 60 27.96 -15.27 -1.72
CA LEU A 60 27.01 -16.36 -1.46
C LEU A 60 27.75 -17.68 -1.22
N VAL A 61 28.64 -18.07 -2.15
CA VAL A 61 29.36 -19.33 -2.11
C VAL A 61 30.21 -19.48 -0.83
N SER A 62 30.84 -18.38 -0.36
CA SER A 62 31.62 -18.39 0.89
C SER A 62 30.79 -18.68 2.15
N ARG A 63 29.48 -18.54 2.09
CA ARG A 63 28.56 -18.77 3.21
C ARG A 63 27.80 -20.09 3.14
N ILE A 64 27.88 -20.80 2.01
CA ILE A 64 27.16 -22.06 1.82
C ILE A 64 27.77 -23.16 2.72
N ALA A 65 26.92 -23.74 3.56
CA ALA A 65 27.26 -24.93 4.36
C ALA A 65 26.46 -26.17 3.93
N GLN A 66 25.33 -25.97 3.26
CA GLN A 66 24.50 -27.07 2.75
C GLN A 66 23.77 -26.66 1.47
N VAL A 67 23.61 -27.62 0.56
CA VAL A 67 22.77 -27.45 -0.65
C VAL A 67 21.79 -28.61 -0.72
N GLU A 68 20.51 -28.27 -0.91
CA GLU A 68 19.45 -29.23 -1.15
C GLU A 68 18.90 -29.06 -2.56
N THR A 69 18.53 -30.17 -3.21
CA THR A 69 17.93 -30.15 -4.54
C THR A 69 16.58 -30.85 -4.53
N THR A 70 15.63 -30.33 -5.28
CA THR A 70 14.31 -30.92 -5.52
C THR A 70 14.16 -31.08 -7.03
N ILE A 71 14.03 -32.31 -7.52
CA ILE A 71 13.80 -32.60 -8.94
C ILE A 71 12.35 -32.33 -9.28
N THR A 72 12.11 -31.74 -10.45
CA THR A 72 10.78 -31.47 -10.99
C THR A 72 10.61 -32.16 -12.35
N ALA A 73 9.35 -32.34 -12.79
CA ALA A 73 9.08 -32.98 -14.07
C ALA A 73 9.52 -32.13 -15.27
N ASN A 74 9.43 -30.80 -15.14
CA ASN A 74 9.80 -29.85 -16.18
C ASN A 74 10.29 -28.51 -15.60
N GLU A 75 10.71 -27.61 -16.48
CA GLU A 75 11.22 -26.28 -16.10
C GLU A 75 10.14 -25.35 -15.57
N THR A 76 8.89 -25.49 -16.06
CA THR A 76 7.74 -24.73 -15.57
C THR A 76 7.45 -25.04 -14.10
N GLU A 77 7.43 -26.32 -13.73
CA GLU A 77 7.29 -26.73 -12.32
C GLU A 77 8.44 -26.21 -11.46
N ALA A 78 9.68 -26.24 -11.98
CA ALA A 78 10.83 -25.68 -11.28
C ALA A 78 10.64 -24.18 -11.01
N LEU A 79 10.17 -23.42 -12.00
CA LEU A 79 9.86 -21.98 -11.85
C LEU A 79 8.77 -21.74 -10.80
N LEU A 80 7.67 -22.48 -10.84
CA LEU A 80 6.57 -22.35 -9.89
C LEU A 80 7.01 -22.68 -8.45
N LEU A 81 7.80 -23.74 -8.29
CA LEU A 81 8.34 -24.14 -6.99
C LEU A 81 9.32 -23.08 -6.46
N GLU A 82 10.24 -22.57 -7.31
CA GLU A 82 11.15 -21.49 -6.97
C GLU A 82 10.40 -20.27 -6.47
N GLN A 83 9.37 -19.79 -7.20
CA GLN A 83 8.57 -18.63 -6.81
C GLN A 83 7.83 -18.85 -5.50
N THR A 84 7.33 -20.05 -5.25
CA THR A 84 6.66 -20.42 -3.99
C THR A 84 7.64 -20.33 -2.82
N LEU A 85 8.82 -20.92 -2.96
CA LEU A 85 9.86 -20.90 -1.93
C LEU A 85 10.41 -19.49 -1.67
N ILE A 86 10.64 -18.69 -2.72
CA ILE A 86 11.07 -17.29 -2.57
C ILE A 86 10.02 -16.46 -1.83
N LYS A 87 8.74 -16.65 -2.14
CA LYS A 87 7.63 -15.95 -1.48
C LYS A 87 7.51 -16.31 -0.01
N GLU A 88 7.64 -17.58 0.33
CA GLU A 88 7.51 -18.12 1.68
C GLU A 88 8.71 -17.73 2.57
N TRP A 89 9.93 -17.99 2.09
CA TRP A 89 11.15 -17.90 2.90
C TRP A 89 11.92 -16.59 2.75
N ARG A 90 11.68 -15.84 1.67
CA ARG A 90 12.31 -14.54 1.36
C ARG A 90 13.82 -14.53 1.53
N PRO A 91 14.56 -15.40 0.81
CA PRO A 91 15.99 -15.55 1.00
C PRO A 91 16.76 -14.26 0.70
N PRO A 92 17.82 -13.92 1.46
CA PRO A 92 18.49 -12.63 1.37
C PRO A 92 19.23 -12.38 0.05
N TYR A 93 19.64 -13.45 -0.64
CA TYR A 93 20.36 -13.34 -1.92
C TYR A 93 19.45 -13.42 -3.15
N ASN A 94 18.14 -13.65 -2.98
CA ASN A 94 17.17 -13.55 -4.06
C ASN A 94 16.70 -12.12 -4.29
N ILE A 95 16.30 -11.83 -5.53
CA ILE A 95 15.57 -10.59 -5.84
C ILE A 95 14.18 -10.69 -5.24
N LEU A 96 13.79 -9.75 -4.39
CA LEU A 96 12.52 -9.78 -3.68
C LEU A 96 11.64 -8.58 -4.06
N LEU A 97 10.43 -8.86 -4.54
CA LEU A 97 9.40 -7.87 -4.76
C LEU A 97 8.55 -7.71 -3.49
N ARG A 98 8.55 -6.51 -2.92
CA ARG A 98 7.72 -6.16 -1.76
C ARG A 98 6.41 -5.49 -2.22
N ASP A 99 5.44 -6.26 -2.70
CA ASP A 99 4.11 -5.75 -3.04
C ASP A 99 3.02 -6.80 -2.76
N ASP A 100 2.49 -6.78 -1.53
CA ASP A 100 1.42 -7.67 -1.08
C ASP A 100 0.01 -7.04 -1.22
N LYS A 101 -0.10 -5.85 -1.83
CA LYS A 101 -1.37 -5.13 -1.87
C LYS A 101 -2.19 -5.50 -3.11
N SER A 102 -3.47 -5.81 -2.89
CA SER A 102 -4.44 -5.96 -3.98
C SER A 102 -4.64 -4.63 -4.73
N TYR A 103 -4.67 -4.72 -6.06
CA TYR A 103 -4.92 -3.55 -6.91
C TYR A 103 -6.38 -3.12 -6.81
N PRO A 104 -6.66 -1.81 -6.81
CA PRO A 104 -8.02 -1.32 -6.80
C PRO A 104 -8.65 -1.35 -8.20
N TYR A 105 -9.97 -1.56 -8.23
CA TYR A 105 -10.83 -1.50 -9.41
C TYR A 105 -11.86 -0.40 -9.24
N VAL A 106 -12.28 0.23 -10.35
CA VAL A 106 -13.54 0.94 -10.39
C VAL A 106 -14.65 -0.11 -10.43
N PHE A 107 -15.56 -0.04 -9.51
CA PHE A 107 -16.71 -0.94 -9.39
C PHE A 107 -17.98 -0.19 -9.73
N LEU A 108 -18.74 -0.72 -10.67
CA LEU A 108 -20.10 -0.28 -11.00
C LEU A 108 -21.07 -1.31 -10.44
N SER A 109 -21.91 -0.91 -9.48
CA SER A 109 -22.90 -1.82 -8.90
C SER A 109 -24.02 -2.14 -9.88
N ASP A 110 -24.80 -3.15 -9.58
CA ASP A 110 -26.00 -3.56 -10.32
C ASP A 110 -27.24 -2.82 -9.81
N GLY A 111 -28.35 -2.81 -10.60
CA GLY A 111 -29.63 -2.20 -10.24
C GLY A 111 -30.01 -0.99 -11.07
N ASP A 112 -31.20 -0.38 -10.80
CA ASP A 112 -31.76 0.75 -11.57
C ASP A 112 -30.94 2.04 -11.49
N TYR A 113 -30.29 2.26 -10.34
CA TYR A 113 -29.40 3.38 -10.10
C TYR A 113 -28.02 2.89 -9.65
N PRO A 114 -27.18 2.35 -10.57
CA PRO A 114 -25.85 1.89 -10.24
C PRO A 114 -24.98 2.96 -9.60
N ARG A 115 -24.07 2.56 -8.72
CA ARG A 115 -23.07 3.45 -8.16
C ARG A 115 -21.68 3.13 -8.67
N LEU A 116 -20.86 4.15 -8.81
CA LEU A 116 -19.42 4.02 -9.02
C LEU A 116 -18.69 4.04 -7.68
N GLY A 117 -17.77 3.10 -7.47
CA GLY A 117 -17.00 2.99 -6.24
C GLY A 117 -15.63 2.37 -6.46
N ILE A 118 -14.85 2.31 -5.39
CA ILE A 118 -13.54 1.63 -5.39
C ILE A 118 -13.73 0.26 -4.76
N HIS A 119 -13.28 -0.77 -5.46
CA HIS A 119 -13.22 -2.14 -4.94
C HIS A 119 -11.76 -2.61 -4.82
N ARG A 120 -11.47 -3.39 -3.78
CA ARG A 120 -10.19 -4.09 -3.56
C ARG A 120 -10.44 -5.50 -3.11
N GLY A 121 -9.55 -6.42 -3.51
CA GLY A 121 -9.66 -7.84 -3.19
C GLY A 121 -10.55 -8.61 -4.15
N ALA A 122 -11.07 -9.75 -3.73
CA ALA A 122 -11.84 -10.66 -4.58
C ALA A 122 -13.12 -10.02 -5.13
N LYS A 123 -13.40 -10.22 -6.42
CA LYS A 123 -14.55 -9.67 -7.16
C LYS A 123 -15.85 -10.42 -6.82
N LYS A 124 -16.32 -10.35 -5.57
CA LYS A 124 -17.50 -11.09 -5.07
C LYS A 124 -18.82 -10.37 -5.26
N ALA A 125 -18.82 -9.04 -5.36
CA ALA A 125 -20.04 -8.27 -5.52
C ALA A 125 -20.57 -8.36 -6.95
N LYS A 126 -21.90 -8.45 -7.13
CA LYS A 126 -22.54 -8.39 -8.44
C LYS A 126 -22.38 -6.99 -9.01
N GLY A 127 -21.92 -6.90 -10.26
CA GLY A 127 -21.63 -5.66 -10.96
C GLY A 127 -20.42 -5.78 -11.88
N ARG A 128 -19.98 -4.65 -12.43
CA ARG A 128 -18.87 -4.59 -13.37
C ARG A 128 -17.63 -4.00 -12.72
N TYR A 129 -16.47 -4.54 -13.09
CA TYR A 129 -15.17 -4.13 -12.55
C TYR A 129 -14.29 -3.65 -13.69
N PHE A 130 -13.72 -2.45 -13.55
CA PHE A 130 -12.82 -1.84 -14.53
C PHE A 130 -11.45 -1.60 -13.90
N GLY A 131 -10.40 -1.95 -14.58
CA GLY A 131 -9.02 -1.92 -14.08
C GLY A 131 -8.29 -3.22 -14.37
N PRO A 132 -7.21 -3.57 -13.66
CA PRO A 132 -6.75 -2.98 -12.37
C PRO A 132 -6.10 -1.60 -12.52
N TYR A 133 -6.30 -0.73 -11.54
CA TYR A 133 -5.59 0.53 -11.47
C TYR A 133 -4.29 0.37 -10.68
N PRO A 134 -3.17 0.95 -11.14
CA PRO A 134 -1.87 0.74 -10.49
C PRO A 134 -1.77 1.44 -9.13
N SER A 135 -2.57 2.48 -8.89
CA SER A 135 -2.55 3.20 -7.62
C SER A 135 -3.92 3.69 -7.17
N ALA A 136 -4.07 3.98 -5.87
CA ALA A 136 -5.27 4.60 -5.32
C ALA A 136 -5.46 6.06 -5.76
N GLY A 137 -4.40 6.75 -6.18
CA GLY A 137 -4.46 8.09 -6.76
C GLY A 137 -5.15 8.05 -8.12
N ALA A 138 -4.65 7.23 -9.04
CA ALA A 138 -5.19 7.08 -10.38
C ALA A 138 -6.69 6.75 -10.41
N ILE A 139 -7.15 5.85 -9.54
CA ILE A 139 -8.58 5.52 -9.48
C ILE A 139 -9.44 6.67 -8.94
N ARG A 140 -8.94 7.46 -7.95
CA ARG A 140 -9.67 8.62 -7.43
C ARG A 140 -9.81 9.72 -8.47
N GLU A 141 -8.76 9.97 -9.25
CA GLU A 141 -8.80 10.92 -10.36
C GLU A 141 -9.83 10.50 -11.41
N SER A 142 -9.81 9.22 -11.84
CA SER A 142 -10.81 8.69 -12.77
C SER A 142 -12.23 8.82 -12.24
N LEU A 143 -12.48 8.48 -10.97
CA LEU A 143 -13.81 8.61 -10.36
C LEU A 143 -14.26 10.07 -10.22
N ALA A 144 -13.35 10.98 -9.84
CA ALA A 144 -13.67 12.41 -9.73
C ALA A 144 -14.05 13.00 -11.09
N LEU A 145 -13.37 12.57 -12.14
CA LEU A 145 -13.63 12.97 -13.50
C LEU A 145 -14.97 12.45 -14.01
N LEU A 146 -15.25 11.15 -13.83
CA LEU A 146 -16.53 10.54 -14.19
C LEU A 146 -17.69 11.17 -13.46
N GLN A 147 -17.55 11.47 -12.17
CA GLN A 147 -18.56 12.16 -11.38
C GLN A 147 -18.81 13.59 -11.87
N LYS A 148 -17.78 14.27 -12.35
CA LYS A 148 -17.90 15.62 -12.90
C LYS A 148 -18.56 15.63 -14.28
N ALA A 149 -18.23 14.62 -15.11
CA ALA A 149 -18.73 14.53 -16.49
C ALA A 149 -20.16 13.96 -16.56
N PHE A 150 -20.44 12.88 -15.84
CA PHE A 150 -21.67 12.10 -16.01
C PHE A 150 -22.54 12.01 -14.78
N LEU A 151 -22.18 12.70 -13.68
CA LEU A 151 -22.98 12.87 -12.48
C LEU A 151 -23.48 11.58 -11.82
N VAL A 152 -22.82 10.43 -12.08
CA VAL A 152 -23.18 9.12 -11.51
C VAL A 152 -22.85 9.09 -10.01
N ARG A 153 -23.79 8.60 -9.21
CA ARG A 153 -23.67 8.55 -7.75
C ARG A 153 -22.47 7.71 -7.28
N GLN A 154 -21.86 8.13 -6.18
CA GLN A 154 -20.80 7.39 -5.49
C GLN A 154 -21.19 6.99 -4.07
N CYS A 155 -22.37 7.40 -3.60
CA CYS A 155 -22.84 7.12 -2.25
C CYS A 155 -23.18 5.64 -2.07
N GLU A 156 -23.00 5.15 -0.85
CA GLU A 156 -23.37 3.79 -0.43
C GLU A 156 -24.89 3.60 -0.50
N ASP A 157 -25.35 2.37 -0.74
CA ASP A 157 -26.77 2.04 -0.91
C ASP A 157 -27.58 2.31 0.36
N SER A 158 -26.97 2.24 1.54
CA SER A 158 -27.59 2.63 2.79
C SER A 158 -27.94 4.14 2.82
N TYR A 159 -27.03 4.98 2.34
CA TYR A 159 -27.30 6.41 2.20
C TYR A 159 -28.31 6.72 1.10
N PHE A 160 -28.26 6.00 0.00
CA PHE A 160 -29.16 6.18 -1.14
C PHE A 160 -30.62 5.96 -0.75
N ARG A 161 -30.91 4.84 -0.05
CA ARG A 161 -32.29 4.45 0.28
C ARG A 161 -32.95 5.28 1.36
N ASN A 162 -32.16 5.99 2.16
CA ASN A 162 -32.65 6.71 3.36
C ASN A 162 -32.58 8.22 3.22
N ARG A 163 -32.55 8.73 1.98
CA ARG A 163 -32.54 10.17 1.72
C ARG A 163 -33.96 10.71 1.53
N THR A 164 -34.24 11.81 2.24
CA THR A 164 -35.50 12.57 2.09
C THR A 164 -35.29 13.90 1.38
N ARG A 165 -34.02 14.33 1.21
CA ARG A 165 -33.65 15.59 0.54
C ARG A 165 -32.33 15.41 -0.23
N PRO A 166 -32.09 16.21 -1.31
CA PRO A 166 -30.84 16.19 -2.04
C PRO A 166 -29.63 16.45 -1.12
N CYS A 167 -28.54 15.76 -1.38
CA CYS A 167 -27.30 15.94 -0.62
C CYS A 167 -26.40 17.01 -1.27
N LEU A 168 -25.30 17.34 -0.60
CA LEU A 168 -24.32 18.30 -1.09
C LEU A 168 -23.80 17.96 -2.51
N GLN A 169 -23.67 16.67 -2.86
CA GLN A 169 -23.23 16.27 -4.21
C GLN A 169 -24.18 16.74 -5.31
N TYR A 170 -25.48 16.78 -5.05
CA TYR A 170 -26.46 17.39 -5.95
C TYR A 170 -26.28 18.90 -6.04
N GLN A 171 -26.14 19.58 -4.90
CA GLN A 171 -25.99 21.03 -4.84
C GLN A 171 -24.75 21.53 -5.58
N ILE A 172 -23.64 20.78 -5.52
CA ILE A 172 -22.40 21.11 -6.23
C ILE A 172 -22.33 20.50 -7.64
N LYS A 173 -23.47 20.07 -8.20
CA LYS A 173 -23.59 19.47 -9.55
C LYS A 173 -22.63 18.30 -9.80
N ARG A 174 -22.60 17.37 -8.85
CA ARG A 174 -21.82 16.12 -8.93
C ARG A 174 -22.68 14.85 -8.91
N CYS A 175 -24.01 15.02 -8.84
CA CYS A 175 -25.01 13.95 -8.84
C CYS A 175 -26.36 14.51 -9.25
N LYS A 176 -27.11 13.78 -10.05
CA LYS A 176 -28.48 14.17 -10.48
C LYS A 176 -29.57 13.94 -9.43
N GLY A 177 -29.23 13.42 -8.23
CA GLY A 177 -30.16 13.24 -7.11
C GLY A 177 -31.15 12.07 -7.30
N PRO A 178 -30.72 10.89 -7.80
CA PRO A 178 -31.63 9.75 -8.01
C PRO A 178 -32.26 9.23 -6.70
N CYS A 179 -31.61 9.48 -5.55
CA CYS A 179 -32.12 9.06 -4.24
C CYS A 179 -33.41 9.77 -3.81
N VAL A 180 -33.77 10.87 -4.43
CA VAL A 180 -34.99 11.66 -4.17
C VAL A 180 -35.85 11.84 -5.42
N GLY A 181 -35.64 11.01 -6.45
CA GLY A 181 -36.48 10.98 -7.65
C GLY A 181 -36.31 12.16 -8.61
N LEU A 182 -35.20 12.91 -8.57
CA LEU A 182 -34.94 14.07 -9.44
C LEU A 182 -34.47 13.68 -10.85
N VAL A 183 -34.22 12.42 -11.10
CA VAL A 183 -33.85 11.85 -12.41
C VAL A 183 -34.53 10.50 -12.59
N SER A 184 -35.02 10.22 -13.80
CA SER A 184 -35.64 8.94 -14.12
C SER A 184 -34.59 7.82 -14.26
N PRO A 185 -34.96 6.53 -14.08
CA PRO A 185 -34.05 5.42 -14.33
C PRO A 185 -33.48 5.41 -15.76
N ALA A 186 -34.28 5.79 -16.76
CA ALA A 186 -33.86 5.81 -18.17
C ALA A 186 -32.79 6.88 -18.43
N GLU A 187 -33.00 8.12 -17.96
CA GLU A 187 -32.00 9.20 -18.08
C GLU A 187 -30.73 8.87 -17.31
N TYR A 188 -30.84 8.25 -16.12
CA TYR A 188 -29.70 7.86 -15.34
C TYR A 188 -28.90 6.71 -16.01
N ALA A 189 -29.59 5.80 -16.70
CA ALA A 189 -28.95 4.71 -17.43
C ALA A 189 -28.05 5.24 -18.57
N GLU A 190 -28.41 6.37 -19.21
CA GLU A 190 -27.57 7.02 -20.22
C GLU A 190 -26.27 7.55 -19.61
N ASP A 191 -26.33 8.19 -18.46
CA ASP A 191 -25.11 8.65 -17.74
C ASP A 191 -24.20 7.48 -17.35
N VAL A 192 -24.81 6.38 -16.93
CA VAL A 192 -24.08 5.13 -16.63
C VAL A 192 -23.46 4.56 -17.90
N ARG A 193 -24.17 4.52 -19.02
CA ARG A 193 -23.68 4.05 -20.32
C ARG A 193 -22.48 4.88 -20.77
N HIS A 194 -22.54 6.21 -20.70
CA HIS A 194 -21.43 7.11 -21.02
C HIS A 194 -20.21 6.87 -20.10
N SER A 195 -20.45 6.67 -18.80
CA SER A 195 -19.40 6.32 -17.84
C SER A 195 -18.74 4.99 -18.19
N VAL A 196 -19.50 3.99 -18.63
CA VAL A 196 -19.00 2.69 -19.07
C VAL A 196 -18.17 2.82 -20.34
N MET A 197 -18.66 3.54 -21.35
CA MET A 197 -17.91 3.78 -22.60
C MET A 197 -16.55 4.44 -22.31
N PHE A 198 -16.53 5.40 -21.39
CA PHE A 198 -15.28 6.02 -20.95
C PHE A 198 -14.34 5.01 -20.27
N LEU A 199 -14.85 4.19 -19.34
CA LEU A 199 -14.06 3.18 -18.62
C LEU A 199 -13.54 2.06 -19.53
N GLU A 200 -14.22 1.78 -20.62
CA GLU A 200 -13.81 0.82 -21.66
C GLU A 200 -12.85 1.39 -22.70
N GLY A 201 -12.42 2.66 -22.57
CA GLY A 201 -11.51 3.30 -23.51
C GLY A 201 -12.14 3.82 -24.80
N ARG A 202 -13.49 3.80 -24.91
CA ARG A 202 -14.23 4.27 -26.10
C ARG A 202 -14.48 5.78 -26.08
N SER A 203 -13.48 6.55 -25.61
CA SER A 203 -13.63 8.00 -25.42
C SER A 203 -13.86 8.77 -26.71
N ASN A 204 -13.27 8.34 -27.85
CA ASN A 204 -13.49 8.98 -29.15
C ASN A 204 -14.92 8.81 -29.66
N ALA A 205 -15.46 7.59 -29.55
CA ALA A 205 -16.84 7.32 -29.95
C ALA A 205 -17.83 8.10 -29.06
N LEU A 206 -17.56 8.16 -27.76
CA LEU A 206 -18.35 8.93 -26.81
C LEU A 206 -18.31 10.44 -27.09
N ALA A 207 -17.12 10.99 -27.40
CA ALA A 207 -16.99 12.41 -27.75
C ALA A 207 -17.73 12.77 -29.04
N ALA A 208 -17.71 11.88 -30.06
CA ALA A 208 -18.44 12.05 -31.30
C ALA A 208 -19.97 12.02 -31.07
N GLU A 209 -20.45 11.08 -30.27
CA GLU A 209 -21.86 10.95 -29.89
C GLU A 209 -22.37 12.20 -29.15
N LEU A 210 -21.67 12.64 -28.09
CA LEU A 210 -22.04 13.84 -27.33
C LEU A 210 -21.95 15.12 -28.17
N THR A 211 -21.04 15.17 -29.17
CA THR A 211 -20.96 16.31 -30.08
C THR A 211 -22.20 16.33 -31.00
N GLY A 212 -22.63 15.18 -31.51
CA GLY A 212 -23.86 15.09 -32.30
C GLY A 212 -25.12 15.47 -31.50
N GLU A 213 -25.24 15.00 -30.26
CA GLU A 213 -26.34 15.41 -29.36
C GLU A 213 -26.30 16.91 -29.07
N MET A 214 -25.11 17.49 -28.86
CA MET A 214 -24.94 18.93 -28.63
C MET A 214 -25.43 19.76 -29.83
N GLU A 215 -25.05 19.35 -31.05
CA GLU A 215 -25.49 20.01 -32.28
C GLU A 215 -27.00 19.92 -32.45
N GLN A 216 -27.60 18.75 -32.17
CA GLN A 216 -29.04 18.56 -32.26
C GLN A 216 -29.80 19.39 -31.22
N ALA A 217 -29.32 19.46 -29.97
CA ALA A 217 -29.89 20.31 -28.93
C ALA A 217 -29.82 21.79 -29.31
N ALA A 218 -28.69 22.22 -29.91
CA ALA A 218 -28.53 23.59 -30.41
C ALA A 218 -29.51 23.90 -31.56
N MET A 219 -29.74 22.98 -32.49
CA MET A 219 -30.73 23.14 -33.57
C MET A 219 -32.16 23.19 -33.03
N SER A 220 -32.45 22.49 -31.94
CA SER A 220 -33.75 22.50 -31.26
C SER A 220 -33.90 23.70 -30.31
N LEU A 221 -32.94 24.62 -30.27
CA LEU A 221 -32.91 25.80 -29.40
C LEU A 221 -32.85 25.48 -27.89
N GLU A 222 -32.43 24.26 -27.55
CA GLU A 222 -32.22 23.79 -26.17
C GLU A 222 -30.81 24.18 -25.69
N PHE A 223 -30.56 25.48 -25.56
CA PHE A 223 -29.23 26.02 -25.33
C PHE A 223 -28.58 25.59 -24.02
N GLU A 224 -29.36 25.39 -22.96
CA GLU A 224 -28.85 24.90 -21.66
C GLU A 224 -28.33 23.45 -21.82
N ARG A 225 -29.09 22.61 -22.49
CA ARG A 225 -28.71 21.22 -22.80
C ARG A 225 -27.46 21.17 -23.69
N ALA A 226 -27.42 21.98 -24.74
CA ALA A 226 -26.24 22.11 -25.60
C ALA A 226 -25.01 22.56 -24.83
N ALA A 227 -25.15 23.48 -23.88
CA ALA A 227 -24.04 23.92 -23.03
C ALA A 227 -23.53 22.83 -22.08
N GLU A 228 -24.42 22.03 -21.48
CA GLU A 228 -24.04 20.88 -20.66
C GLU A 228 -23.24 19.83 -21.48
N LEU A 229 -23.71 19.48 -22.66
CA LEU A 229 -23.05 18.54 -23.57
C LEU A 229 -21.68 19.07 -24.03
N ARG A 230 -21.59 20.37 -24.39
CA ARG A 230 -20.32 21.03 -24.71
C ARG A 230 -19.31 20.89 -23.55
N ASP A 231 -19.75 21.12 -22.32
CA ASP A 231 -18.89 21.03 -21.16
C ASP A 231 -18.42 19.61 -20.90
N GLN A 232 -19.26 18.60 -21.11
CA GLN A 232 -18.91 17.17 -21.07
C GLN A 232 -17.85 16.84 -22.13
N VAL A 233 -18.06 17.24 -23.38
CA VAL A 233 -17.10 17.07 -24.47
C VAL A 233 -15.77 17.76 -24.12
N GLY A 234 -15.80 18.98 -23.55
CA GLY A 234 -14.64 19.71 -23.11
C GLY A 234 -13.85 19.00 -21.98
N ILE A 235 -14.55 18.29 -21.08
CA ILE A 235 -13.91 17.45 -20.05
C ILE A 235 -13.23 16.25 -20.71
N LEU A 236 -13.90 15.56 -21.63
CA LEU A 236 -13.36 14.40 -22.32
C LEU A 236 -12.12 14.75 -23.14
N ARG A 237 -12.16 15.84 -23.94
CA ARG A 237 -11.03 16.32 -24.73
C ARG A 237 -9.81 16.66 -23.87
N ARG A 238 -9.98 17.38 -22.76
CA ARG A 238 -8.87 17.67 -21.83
C ARG A 238 -8.20 16.42 -21.28
N VAL A 239 -8.97 15.36 -21.04
CA VAL A 239 -8.42 14.07 -20.60
C VAL A 239 -7.66 13.40 -21.72
N GLN A 240 -8.17 13.47 -22.96
CA GLN A 240 -7.49 12.94 -24.14
C GLN A 240 -6.18 13.68 -24.40
N ASP A 241 -6.14 15.00 -24.31
CA ASP A 241 -4.93 15.80 -24.48
C ASP A 241 -3.86 15.51 -23.42
N GLN A 242 -4.25 15.28 -22.17
CA GLN A 242 -3.36 14.83 -21.10
C GLN A 242 -2.90 13.37 -21.29
N GLN A 243 -3.65 12.57 -22.01
CA GLN A 243 -3.37 11.18 -22.32
C GLN A 243 -2.84 11.00 -23.75
N SER A 244 -2.11 11.96 -24.35
CA SER A 244 -1.57 11.94 -25.73
C SER A 244 -0.77 10.67 -26.10
N MET A 245 -1.09 9.55 -25.46
CA MET A 245 -0.57 8.21 -25.63
C MET A 245 -1.57 7.30 -26.38
N GLU A 246 -2.59 7.86 -27.04
CA GLU A 246 -3.55 7.11 -27.84
C GLU A 246 -2.90 6.60 -29.14
N GLY A 247 -2.92 5.29 -29.35
CA GLY A 247 -2.37 4.69 -30.57
C GLY A 247 -2.30 3.18 -30.60
N GLY A 248 -3.00 2.47 -29.71
CA GLY A 248 -3.06 1.02 -29.73
C GLY A 248 -4.38 0.50 -29.18
N SER A 249 -5.11 -0.31 -29.94
CA SER A 249 -6.20 -1.12 -29.41
C SER A 249 -5.61 -2.29 -28.64
N GLY A 250 -5.88 -2.40 -27.33
CA GLY A 250 -5.50 -3.57 -26.56
C GLY A 250 -5.14 -3.28 -25.11
N ASP A 251 -5.00 -4.34 -24.35
CA ASP A 251 -4.57 -4.35 -22.96
C ASP A 251 -3.09 -4.64 -22.92
N VAL A 252 -2.28 -3.68 -22.51
CA VAL A 252 -0.82 -3.76 -22.49
C VAL A 252 -0.29 -3.28 -21.14
N ASP A 253 0.68 -3.99 -20.59
CA ASP A 253 1.50 -3.48 -19.50
C ASP A 253 2.91 -3.16 -20.03
N VAL A 254 3.34 -1.92 -19.84
CA VAL A 254 4.68 -1.46 -20.22
C VAL A 254 5.56 -1.43 -18.98
N ILE A 255 6.64 -2.17 -18.99
CA ILE A 255 7.46 -2.41 -17.81
C ILE A 255 8.92 -2.15 -18.12
N ALA A 256 9.54 -1.25 -17.39
CA ALA A 256 10.97 -0.98 -17.49
C ALA A 256 11.67 -1.20 -16.16
N ALA A 257 12.76 -1.94 -16.18
CA ALA A 257 13.66 -2.12 -15.06
C ALA A 257 14.95 -1.34 -15.28
N ILE A 258 15.36 -0.57 -14.29
CA ILE A 258 16.63 0.17 -14.25
C ILE A 258 17.39 -0.24 -12.99
N VAL A 259 18.68 -0.49 -13.14
CA VAL A 259 19.58 -0.88 -12.05
C VAL A 259 20.77 0.07 -12.02
N ASN A 260 21.09 0.55 -10.84
CA ASN A 260 22.25 1.36 -10.54
C ASN A 260 22.96 0.80 -9.29
N PRO A 261 24.22 1.16 -9.00
CA PRO A 261 24.97 0.67 -7.84
C PRO A 261 24.25 0.84 -6.48
N GLY A 262 23.28 1.73 -6.38
CA GLY A 262 22.50 1.97 -5.15
C GLY A 262 21.15 1.25 -5.07
N GLY A 263 20.74 0.50 -6.11
CA GLY A 263 19.47 -0.24 -6.12
C GLY A 263 18.82 -0.38 -7.48
N ALA A 264 17.59 -0.88 -7.49
CA ALA A 264 16.80 -1.06 -8.69
C ALA A 264 15.43 -0.40 -8.60
N CYS A 265 14.90 0.02 -9.74
CA CYS A 265 13.51 0.46 -9.90
C CYS A 265 12.87 -0.27 -11.08
N VAL A 266 11.68 -0.79 -10.87
CA VAL A 266 10.81 -1.27 -11.94
C VAL A 266 9.61 -0.35 -12.03
N HIS A 267 9.41 0.26 -13.20
CA HIS A 267 8.27 1.12 -13.49
C HIS A 267 7.27 0.39 -14.38
N LEU A 268 6.03 0.31 -13.92
CA LEU A 268 4.91 -0.32 -14.62
C LEU A 268 3.93 0.77 -15.07
N ILE A 269 3.57 0.79 -16.35
CA ILE A 269 2.46 1.57 -16.90
C ILE A 269 1.40 0.59 -17.35
N SER A 270 0.18 0.72 -16.84
CA SER A 270 -0.94 -0.14 -17.23
C SER A 270 -1.82 0.55 -18.26
N VAL A 271 -1.98 -0.08 -19.43
CA VAL A 271 -2.84 0.37 -20.53
C VAL A 271 -3.98 -0.64 -20.69
N ARG A 272 -5.22 -0.18 -20.71
CA ARG A 272 -6.42 -1.00 -20.93
C ARG A 272 -7.34 -0.30 -21.92
N GLY A 273 -7.76 -1.05 -22.95
CA GLY A 273 -8.55 -0.48 -24.04
C GLY A 273 -7.85 0.70 -24.76
N GLY A 274 -6.52 0.65 -24.88
CA GLY A 274 -5.72 1.75 -25.47
C GLY A 274 -5.52 2.96 -24.56
N ARG A 275 -6.04 2.93 -23.31
CA ARG A 275 -5.97 4.04 -22.35
C ARG A 275 -5.02 3.74 -21.20
N VAL A 276 -4.17 4.69 -20.84
CA VAL A 276 -3.31 4.59 -19.67
C VAL A 276 -4.15 4.72 -18.40
N LEU A 277 -4.23 3.64 -17.61
CA LEU A 277 -4.91 3.65 -16.31
C LEU A 277 -4.05 4.26 -15.20
N GLY A 278 -2.75 4.41 -15.43
CA GLY A 278 -1.79 4.97 -14.50
C GLY A 278 -0.50 4.17 -14.46
N SER A 279 0.40 4.56 -13.54
CA SER A 279 1.69 3.90 -13.38
C SER A 279 2.05 3.65 -11.92
N LYS A 280 3.06 2.80 -11.70
CA LYS A 280 3.57 2.48 -10.37
C LYS A 280 5.05 2.13 -10.41
N ASN A 281 5.77 2.64 -9.41
CA ASN A 281 7.16 2.28 -9.15
C ASN A 281 7.26 1.17 -8.11
N PHE A 282 8.13 0.22 -8.39
CA PHE A 282 8.54 -0.84 -7.48
C PHE A 282 10.04 -0.73 -7.26
N PHE A 283 10.47 -0.99 -6.05
CA PHE A 283 11.88 -0.95 -5.70
C PHE A 283 12.26 -2.32 -5.11
N PRO A 284 12.55 -3.31 -5.98
CA PRO A 284 12.94 -4.63 -5.52
C PRO A 284 14.23 -4.53 -4.70
N GLN A 285 14.37 -5.41 -3.71
CA GLN A 285 15.64 -5.61 -3.07
C GLN A 285 16.52 -6.42 -4.02
N VAL A 286 17.62 -5.84 -4.43
CA VAL A 286 18.60 -6.47 -5.30
C VAL A 286 19.86 -6.61 -4.48
N ALA A 287 20.35 -7.82 -4.33
CA ALA A 287 21.68 -8.06 -3.82
C ALA A 287 22.67 -7.63 -4.92
N ILE A 288 23.90 -7.36 -4.57
CA ILE A 288 24.94 -6.72 -5.39
C ILE A 288 25.00 -7.27 -6.85
N GLU A 289 25.14 -6.37 -7.85
CA GLU A 289 25.44 -6.66 -9.27
C GLU A 289 24.44 -7.57 -10.01
N GLU A 290 23.19 -7.13 -10.11
CA GLU A 290 22.23 -7.68 -11.06
C GLU A 290 22.03 -6.72 -12.23
N ASP A 291 21.73 -7.24 -13.42
CA ASP A 291 21.35 -6.42 -14.56
C ASP A 291 19.85 -6.15 -14.62
N SER A 292 19.47 -5.23 -15.49
CA SER A 292 18.05 -4.88 -15.68
C SER A 292 17.22 -6.05 -16.21
N ALA A 293 17.81 -6.97 -16.96
CA ALA A 293 17.11 -8.13 -17.51
C ALA A 293 16.76 -9.14 -16.42
N SER A 294 17.70 -9.43 -15.51
CA SER A 294 17.49 -10.34 -14.36
C SER A 294 16.44 -9.78 -13.39
N VAL A 295 16.51 -8.45 -13.10
CA VAL A 295 15.53 -7.79 -12.26
C VAL A 295 14.14 -7.84 -12.90
N LEU A 296 14.07 -7.64 -14.21
CA LEU A 296 12.81 -7.70 -14.96
C LEU A 296 12.21 -9.09 -14.94
N ALA A 297 13.00 -10.14 -15.19
CA ALA A 297 12.54 -11.53 -15.15
C ALA A 297 12.00 -11.93 -13.77
N ALA A 298 12.74 -11.59 -12.70
CA ALA A 298 12.31 -11.84 -11.34
C ALA A 298 11.02 -11.06 -10.98
N PHE A 299 10.93 -9.80 -11.43
CA PHE A 299 9.73 -8.98 -11.24
C PHE A 299 8.52 -9.60 -11.94
N LEU A 300 8.64 -9.95 -13.21
CA LEU A 300 7.54 -10.53 -13.99
C LEU A 300 7.04 -11.83 -13.37
N ALA A 301 7.95 -12.72 -12.96
CA ALA A 301 7.60 -13.97 -12.30
C ALA A 301 6.83 -13.73 -10.99
N GLN A 302 7.36 -12.90 -10.09
CA GLN A 302 6.72 -12.61 -8.80
C GLN A 302 5.40 -11.82 -8.97
N TYR A 303 5.34 -10.94 -9.97
CA TYR A 303 4.19 -10.09 -10.20
C TYR A 303 3.01 -10.86 -10.80
N TYR A 304 3.23 -11.68 -11.82
CA TYR A 304 2.15 -12.36 -12.57
C TYR A 304 1.85 -13.78 -12.08
N LEU A 305 2.82 -14.52 -11.51
CA LEU A 305 2.57 -15.83 -10.91
C LEU A 305 2.20 -15.73 -9.43
N GLY A 306 2.65 -14.69 -8.73
CA GLY A 306 2.45 -14.53 -7.29
C GLY A 306 1.01 -14.26 -6.84
N SER A 307 0.08 -13.90 -7.75
CA SER A 307 -1.32 -13.60 -7.42
C SER A 307 -2.26 -14.00 -8.54
N SER A 308 -3.23 -14.86 -8.24
CA SER A 308 -4.29 -15.26 -9.16
C SER A 308 -5.34 -14.17 -9.43
N GLU A 309 -5.41 -13.13 -8.60
CA GLU A 309 -6.41 -12.06 -8.69
C GLU A 309 -6.03 -10.94 -9.67
N ARG A 310 -4.80 -10.92 -10.20
CA ARG A 310 -4.34 -9.88 -11.12
C ARG A 310 -4.83 -10.16 -12.54
N ASP A 311 -5.42 -9.16 -13.19
CA ASP A 311 -5.76 -9.28 -14.61
C ASP A 311 -4.49 -9.34 -15.44
N LEU A 312 -4.46 -10.27 -16.41
CA LEU A 312 -3.38 -10.37 -17.38
C LEU A 312 -3.69 -9.46 -18.59
N PRO A 313 -2.74 -8.61 -19.00
CA PRO A 313 -2.84 -7.94 -20.30
C PRO A 313 -2.68 -8.96 -21.44
N ALA A 314 -2.93 -8.55 -22.65
CA ALA A 314 -2.64 -9.37 -23.81
C ALA A 314 -1.14 -9.37 -24.17
N GLU A 315 -0.45 -8.27 -23.82
CA GLU A 315 0.96 -8.07 -24.16
C GLU A 315 1.71 -7.36 -23.04
N LEU A 316 2.98 -7.73 -22.86
CA LEU A 316 3.95 -7.01 -22.06
C LEU A 316 4.97 -6.35 -22.98
N ILE A 317 5.16 -5.04 -22.82
CA ILE A 317 6.28 -4.32 -23.47
C ILE A 317 7.36 -4.12 -22.41
N VAL A 318 8.57 -4.59 -22.69
CA VAL A 318 9.67 -4.59 -21.72
C VAL A 318 10.94 -3.95 -22.33
N ASN A 319 11.83 -3.43 -21.48
CA ASN A 319 13.05 -2.73 -21.94
C ASN A 319 14.28 -3.63 -22.06
N ALA A 320 14.21 -4.89 -21.65
CA ALA A 320 15.33 -5.83 -21.75
C ALA A 320 14.82 -7.24 -22.09
N GLN A 321 15.68 -8.06 -22.72
CA GLN A 321 15.42 -9.46 -23.06
C GLN A 321 16.04 -10.36 -21.98
N HIS A 322 15.37 -11.45 -21.62
CA HIS A 322 15.89 -12.47 -20.70
C HIS A 322 15.61 -13.86 -21.23
N GLU A 323 16.50 -14.80 -20.95
CA GLU A 323 16.40 -16.21 -21.42
C GLU A 323 15.22 -16.97 -20.81
N ASP A 324 14.73 -16.56 -19.63
CA ASP A 324 13.61 -17.18 -18.93
C ASP A 324 12.21 -16.74 -19.43
N PHE A 325 12.11 -15.78 -20.33
CA PHE A 325 10.80 -15.30 -20.79
C PHE A 325 9.93 -16.38 -21.44
N PRO A 326 10.45 -17.29 -22.28
CA PRO A 326 9.64 -18.37 -22.84
C PRO A 326 9.04 -19.28 -21.75
N THR A 327 9.85 -19.68 -20.76
CA THR A 327 9.39 -20.50 -19.64
C THR A 327 8.35 -19.77 -18.77
N LEU A 328 8.56 -18.48 -18.54
CA LEU A 328 7.60 -17.64 -17.80
C LEU A 328 6.26 -17.54 -18.53
N LEU A 329 6.28 -17.34 -19.85
CA LEU A 329 5.05 -17.28 -20.65
C LEU A 329 4.29 -18.60 -20.62
N THR A 330 4.99 -19.72 -20.74
CA THR A 330 4.39 -21.06 -20.62
C THR A 330 3.75 -21.26 -19.24
N ALA A 331 4.45 -20.91 -18.16
CA ALA A 331 3.94 -21.02 -16.80
C ALA A 331 2.69 -20.13 -16.58
N ILE A 332 2.67 -18.92 -17.13
CA ILE A 332 1.51 -18.03 -17.03
C ILE A 332 0.33 -18.59 -17.83
N ALA A 333 0.56 -19.10 -19.05
CA ALA A 333 -0.49 -19.67 -19.88
C ALA A 333 -1.13 -20.91 -19.22
N GLU A 334 -0.32 -21.82 -18.66
CA GLU A 334 -0.79 -23.00 -17.93
C GLU A 334 -1.57 -22.62 -16.66
N LEU A 335 -1.07 -21.69 -15.86
CA LEU A 335 -1.70 -21.30 -14.59
C LEU A 335 -2.97 -20.48 -14.76
N ARG A 336 -3.04 -19.66 -15.81
CA ARG A 336 -4.08 -18.65 -16.00
C ARG A 336 -5.05 -18.95 -17.15
N GLY A 337 -4.76 -19.99 -17.96
CA GLY A 337 -5.58 -20.38 -19.10
C GLY A 337 -5.66 -19.31 -20.20
N ARG A 338 -4.67 -18.41 -20.28
CA ARG A 338 -4.64 -17.29 -21.22
C ARG A 338 -3.22 -17.03 -21.73
N GLU A 339 -3.09 -16.88 -23.03
CA GLU A 339 -1.81 -16.55 -23.66
C GLU A 339 -1.43 -15.10 -23.39
N LEU A 340 -0.14 -14.88 -23.21
CA LEU A 340 0.50 -13.59 -22.99
C LEU A 340 1.70 -13.48 -23.92
N SER A 341 1.91 -12.32 -24.52
CA SER A 341 3.08 -12.04 -25.34
C SER A 341 4.03 -11.05 -24.69
N ILE A 342 5.34 -11.15 -24.99
CA ILE A 342 6.37 -10.19 -24.55
C ILE A 342 7.02 -9.56 -25.79
N SER A 343 7.06 -8.23 -25.82
CA SER A 343 7.70 -7.44 -26.87
C SER A 343 8.81 -6.57 -26.28
N VAL A 344 10.04 -6.71 -26.78
CA VAL A 344 11.21 -5.90 -26.37
C VAL A 344 11.47 -4.78 -27.35
N ARG A 345 11.35 -5.08 -28.64
CA ARG A 345 11.58 -4.11 -29.72
C ARG A 345 10.26 -3.64 -30.29
N VAL A 346 9.86 -2.44 -29.95
CA VAL A 346 8.59 -1.84 -30.38
C VAL A 346 8.83 -0.56 -31.18
N ARG A 347 7.82 -0.11 -31.96
CA ARG A 347 7.88 1.09 -32.80
C ARG A 347 6.70 2.01 -32.54
N GLY A 348 6.79 3.26 -33.00
CA GLY A 348 5.69 4.24 -32.91
C GLY A 348 5.30 4.55 -31.47
N THR A 349 4.01 4.56 -31.19
CA THR A 349 3.44 4.87 -29.88
C THR A 349 3.92 3.91 -28.78
N ARG A 350 4.07 2.62 -29.09
CA ARG A 350 4.59 1.61 -28.15
C ARG A 350 6.02 1.90 -27.72
N ALA A 351 6.86 2.36 -28.62
CA ALA A 351 8.23 2.78 -28.31
C ALA A 351 8.24 4.03 -27.41
N ARG A 352 7.31 4.97 -27.62
CA ARG A 352 7.14 6.13 -26.72
C ARG A 352 6.73 5.69 -25.31
N TRP A 353 5.83 4.73 -25.16
CA TRP A 353 5.45 4.17 -23.87
C TRP A 353 6.63 3.49 -23.17
N GLN A 354 7.39 2.69 -23.92
CA GLN A 354 8.60 2.04 -23.41
C GLN A 354 9.62 3.08 -22.92
N GLN A 355 9.90 4.10 -23.74
CA GLN A 355 10.81 5.18 -23.36
C GLN A 355 10.31 5.97 -22.14
N LEU A 356 9.02 6.23 -22.06
CA LEU A 356 8.42 6.87 -20.89
C LEU A 356 8.59 6.02 -19.63
N ALA A 357 8.39 4.70 -19.71
CA ALA A 357 8.60 3.79 -18.60
C ALA A 357 10.07 3.79 -18.15
N ILE A 358 11.03 3.81 -19.07
CA ILE A 358 12.46 3.90 -18.78
C ILE A 358 12.77 5.21 -18.05
N THR A 359 12.38 6.35 -18.62
CA THR A 359 12.64 7.68 -18.03
C THR A 359 12.03 7.81 -16.63
N ASN A 360 10.79 7.32 -16.43
CA ASN A 360 10.17 7.33 -15.11
C ASN A 360 10.88 6.41 -14.09
N ALA A 361 11.37 5.25 -14.52
CA ALA A 361 12.15 4.36 -13.69
C ALA A 361 13.48 5.00 -13.26
N GLU A 362 14.18 5.66 -14.19
CA GLU A 362 15.43 6.40 -13.92
C GLU A 362 15.21 7.53 -12.92
N GLN A 363 14.20 8.38 -13.17
CA GLN A 363 13.88 9.49 -12.28
C GLN A 363 13.47 9.02 -10.90
N ALA A 364 12.64 7.97 -10.80
CA ALA A 364 12.20 7.42 -9.54
C ALA A 364 13.36 6.81 -8.73
N LEU A 365 14.29 6.13 -9.40
CA LEU A 365 15.49 5.59 -8.77
C LEU A 365 16.41 6.70 -8.28
N ALA A 366 16.70 7.70 -9.13
CA ALA A 366 17.52 8.85 -8.78
C ALA A 366 16.95 9.60 -7.57
N ALA A 367 15.65 9.89 -7.57
CA ALA A 367 14.97 10.53 -6.44
C ALA A 367 15.07 9.71 -5.15
N ARG A 368 14.94 8.38 -5.24
CA ARG A 368 15.06 7.49 -4.09
C ARG A 368 16.49 7.48 -3.52
N LEU A 369 17.49 7.43 -4.40
CA LEU A 369 18.91 7.45 -3.99
C LEU A 369 19.30 8.79 -3.37
N ALA A 370 18.88 9.90 -3.97
CA ALA A 370 19.09 11.23 -3.40
C ALA A 370 18.45 11.38 -2.03
N ASN A 371 17.21 10.87 -1.85
CA ASN A 371 16.54 10.89 -0.55
C ASN A 371 17.27 10.04 0.51
N ARG A 372 17.82 8.87 0.11
CA ARG A 372 18.63 8.03 1.01
C ARG A 372 19.92 8.75 1.44
N GLN A 373 20.65 9.33 0.48
CA GLN A 373 21.87 10.09 0.78
C GLN A 373 21.57 11.28 1.69
N HIS A 374 20.49 12.01 1.43
CA HIS A 374 20.07 13.12 2.29
C HIS A 374 19.69 12.66 3.70
N THR A 375 19.02 11.51 3.87
CA THR A 375 18.71 10.95 5.18
C THR A 375 19.99 10.49 5.89
N ALA A 376 20.90 9.81 5.21
CA ALA A 376 22.18 9.39 5.79
C ALA A 376 23.03 10.58 6.27
N ALA A 377 23.09 11.67 5.48
CA ALA A 377 23.77 12.90 5.88
C ALA A 377 23.11 13.54 7.13
N ARG A 378 21.79 13.47 7.28
CA ARG A 378 21.09 13.93 8.49
C ARG A 378 21.42 13.07 9.72
N PHE A 379 21.58 11.76 9.56
CA PHE A 379 22.01 10.86 10.63
C PHE A 379 23.44 11.16 11.06
N GLU A 380 24.34 11.44 10.11
CA GLU A 380 25.71 11.87 10.40
C GLU A 380 25.71 13.20 11.16
N ALA A 381 24.94 14.19 10.70
CA ALA A 381 24.80 15.47 11.39
C ALA A 381 24.23 15.31 12.81
N LEU A 382 23.30 14.36 13.03
CA LEU A 382 22.79 14.04 14.36
C LEU A 382 23.88 13.44 15.26
N ALA A 383 24.68 12.50 14.74
CA ALA A 383 25.80 11.93 15.49
C ALA A 383 26.80 12.99 15.90
N GLN A 384 27.15 13.91 15.00
CA GLN A 384 28.04 15.04 15.29
C GLN A 384 27.43 15.99 16.33
N ALA A 385 26.15 16.34 16.19
CA ALA A 385 25.46 17.25 17.10
C ALA A 385 25.32 16.69 18.54
N LEU A 386 25.25 15.37 18.67
CA LEU A 386 25.17 14.65 19.95
C LEU A 386 26.53 14.12 20.43
N ALA A 387 27.64 14.44 19.72
CA ALA A 387 29.01 13.98 20.00
C ALA A 387 29.12 12.46 20.19
N LEU A 388 28.41 11.68 19.33
CA LEU A 388 28.45 10.23 19.37
C LEU A 388 29.72 9.69 18.70
N GLU A 389 30.30 8.63 19.25
CA GLU A 389 31.49 7.98 18.69
C GLU A 389 31.14 7.22 17.39
N GLU A 390 29.93 6.65 17.31
CA GLU A 390 29.45 5.93 16.16
C GLU A 390 28.14 6.53 15.63
N GLN A 391 27.93 6.41 14.32
CA GLN A 391 26.68 6.85 13.70
C GLN A 391 25.54 5.94 14.12
N PRO A 392 24.42 6.49 14.66
CA PRO A 392 23.28 5.68 15.03
C PRO A 392 22.65 5.01 13.81
N THR A 393 22.25 3.77 13.96
CA THR A 393 21.65 2.93 12.92
C THR A 393 20.14 2.78 13.09
N ARG A 394 19.63 3.03 14.31
CA ARG A 394 18.23 2.87 14.65
C ARG A 394 17.76 3.93 15.65
N LEU A 395 16.81 4.74 15.23
CA LEU A 395 16.09 5.68 16.07
C LEU A 395 14.64 5.23 16.24
N GLU A 396 14.13 5.21 17.46
CA GLU A 396 12.72 5.01 17.76
C GLU A 396 12.12 6.28 18.35
N CYS A 397 10.90 6.66 17.95
CA CYS A 397 10.21 7.82 18.52
C CYS A 397 8.83 7.43 19.01
N PHE A 398 8.53 7.79 20.24
CA PHE A 398 7.23 7.62 20.86
C PHE A 398 6.46 8.93 20.92
N ASP A 399 5.19 8.86 20.54
CA ASP A 399 4.19 9.95 20.65
C ASP A 399 2.93 9.42 21.31
N ILE A 400 2.40 10.16 22.28
CA ILE A 400 1.12 9.87 22.94
C ILE A 400 0.03 10.74 22.32
N SER A 401 -1.00 10.11 21.83
CA SER A 401 -2.11 10.84 21.21
C SER A 401 -3.44 10.48 21.87
N HIS A 402 -4.14 11.52 22.30
CA HIS A 402 -5.49 11.42 22.87
C HIS A 402 -6.52 11.79 21.80
N SER A 403 -7.61 11.04 21.75
CA SER A 403 -8.80 11.46 21.02
C SER A 403 -9.87 11.90 22.02
N SER A 404 -10.45 13.06 21.81
CA SER A 404 -11.52 13.64 22.65
C SER A 404 -12.61 12.57 22.92
N GLY A 405 -12.63 12.00 24.13
CA GLY A 405 -13.63 11.04 24.60
C GLY A 405 -13.36 9.55 24.30
N GLU A 406 -12.20 9.16 23.76
CA GLU A 406 -11.89 7.74 23.44
C GLU A 406 -10.46 7.36 23.80
N ALA A 407 -10.19 6.05 23.79
CA ALA A 407 -8.94 5.40 24.24
C ALA A 407 -7.65 6.08 23.75
N THR A 408 -6.71 6.31 24.67
CA THR A 408 -5.35 6.79 24.43
C THR A 408 -4.55 5.77 23.61
N VAL A 409 -3.73 6.24 22.69
CA VAL A 409 -2.84 5.42 21.85
C VAL A 409 -1.44 5.97 21.89
N ALA A 410 -0.47 5.11 22.17
CA ALA A 410 0.92 5.41 21.93
C ALA A 410 1.34 4.89 20.55
N SER A 411 2.08 5.67 19.80
CA SER A 411 2.69 5.29 18.55
C SER A 411 4.22 5.23 18.68
N CYS A 412 4.81 4.19 18.08
CA CYS A 412 6.24 4.05 17.93
C CYS A 412 6.58 4.01 16.45
N VAL A 413 7.39 4.94 15.99
CA VAL A 413 7.96 4.94 14.64
C VAL A 413 9.45 4.68 14.71
N VAL A 414 9.99 4.06 13.66
CA VAL A 414 11.37 3.61 13.61
C VAL A 414 12.04 4.14 12.35
N PHE A 415 13.23 4.71 12.50
CA PHE A 415 14.05 5.23 11.41
C PHE A 415 15.46 4.64 11.45
N GLY A 416 16.03 4.46 10.27
CA GLY A 416 17.44 4.15 10.06
C GLY A 416 18.06 5.09 9.03
N PRO A 417 19.38 4.99 8.75
CA PRO A 417 20.07 5.85 7.77
C PRO A 417 19.45 5.83 6.37
N GLU A 418 18.75 4.76 6.01
CA GLU A 418 18.03 4.64 4.74
C GLU A 418 16.61 5.25 4.78
N GLY A 419 16.15 5.75 5.91
CA GLY A 419 14.83 6.33 6.13
C GLY A 419 13.93 5.52 7.07
N ALA A 420 12.62 5.72 6.93
CA ALA A 420 11.60 5.13 7.78
C ALA A 420 11.49 3.60 7.64
N LEU A 421 11.62 2.87 8.73
CA LEU A 421 11.48 1.41 8.82
C LEU A 421 10.03 1.03 9.17
N LYS A 422 9.12 1.18 8.21
CA LYS A 422 7.67 1.04 8.43
C LYS A 422 7.21 -0.35 8.89
N SER A 423 7.97 -1.40 8.64
CA SER A 423 7.74 -2.76 9.16
C SER A 423 7.81 -2.83 10.68
N ASP A 424 8.62 -1.95 11.27
CA ASP A 424 8.92 -1.92 12.69
C ASP A 424 8.01 -0.95 13.46
N TYR A 425 7.15 -0.20 12.77
CA TYR A 425 6.19 0.70 13.41
C TYR A 425 5.21 -0.09 14.27
N ARG A 426 4.95 0.40 15.48
CA ARG A 426 4.01 -0.23 16.42
C ARG A 426 3.02 0.79 16.97
N ARG A 427 1.84 0.30 17.34
CA ARG A 427 0.82 1.04 18.10
C ARG A 427 0.50 0.27 19.36
N TYR A 428 0.44 0.98 20.45
CA TYR A 428 0.09 0.44 21.76
C TYR A 428 -1.24 1.03 22.19
N ASN A 429 -2.20 0.15 22.46
CA ASN A 429 -3.47 0.54 23.06
C ASN A 429 -3.21 0.74 24.54
N ILE A 430 -3.49 1.92 25.04
CA ILE A 430 -3.35 2.26 26.45
C ILE A 430 -4.68 1.96 27.15
N GLU A 431 -4.64 1.23 28.24
CA GLU A 431 -5.83 0.78 28.99
C GLU A 431 -5.65 1.11 30.46
N GLY A 432 -6.75 1.50 31.16
CA GLY A 432 -6.73 1.77 32.59
C GLY A 432 -6.01 3.04 33.01
N VAL A 433 -5.71 3.94 32.07
CA VAL A 433 -5.05 5.24 32.34
C VAL A 433 -6.09 6.36 32.24
N ALA A 434 -6.02 7.32 33.16
CA ALA A 434 -6.91 8.47 33.15
C ALA A 434 -6.74 9.31 31.86
N PRO A 435 -7.83 9.87 31.30
CA PRO A 435 -7.72 10.75 30.14
C PRO A 435 -6.80 11.95 30.40
N GLY A 436 -5.80 12.15 29.56
CA GLY A 436 -4.82 13.24 29.68
C GLY A 436 -3.58 12.91 30.52
N ASP A 437 -3.47 11.69 31.06
CA ASP A 437 -2.26 11.25 31.76
C ASP A 437 -1.25 10.66 30.75
N ASP A 438 -0.49 11.57 30.12
CA ASP A 438 0.55 11.22 29.15
C ASP A 438 1.69 10.41 29.79
N TYR A 439 1.92 10.60 31.09
CA TYR A 439 3.02 9.91 31.80
C TYR A 439 2.71 8.43 31.98
N ALA A 440 1.54 8.11 32.52
CA ALA A 440 1.14 6.71 32.67
C ALA A 440 0.96 6.00 31.32
N ALA A 441 0.51 6.74 30.29
CA ALA A 441 0.38 6.22 28.93
C ALA A 441 1.75 5.86 28.32
N MET A 442 2.74 6.75 28.47
CA MET A 442 4.11 6.54 28.00
C MET A 442 4.76 5.37 28.74
N HIS A 443 4.62 5.33 30.07
CA HIS A 443 5.11 4.25 30.92
C HIS A 443 4.60 2.89 30.42
N GLN A 444 3.30 2.76 30.21
CA GLN A 444 2.69 1.52 29.74
C GLN A 444 3.20 1.11 28.35
N ALA A 445 3.39 2.08 27.42
CA ALA A 445 3.86 1.82 26.08
C ALA A 445 5.33 1.35 26.06
N LEU A 446 6.19 2.02 26.81
CA LEU A 446 7.62 1.68 26.91
C LEU A 446 7.81 0.32 27.61
N THR A 447 7.10 0.07 28.71
CA THR A 447 7.13 -1.23 29.40
C THR A 447 6.75 -2.39 28.45
N ARG A 448 5.72 -2.21 27.62
CA ARG A 448 5.33 -3.22 26.63
C ARG A 448 6.36 -3.39 25.52
N ARG A 449 7.00 -2.30 25.07
CA ARG A 449 8.03 -2.35 24.02
C ARG A 449 9.27 -3.07 24.50
N PHE A 450 9.79 -2.66 25.66
CA PHE A 450 11.03 -3.20 26.20
C PHE A 450 10.84 -4.56 26.89
N GLY A 451 9.63 -4.90 27.35
CA GLY A 451 9.27 -6.25 27.77
C GLY A 451 9.45 -7.26 26.63
N LYS A 452 8.94 -6.95 25.44
CA LYS A 452 9.12 -7.77 24.23
C LYS A 452 10.59 -7.89 23.82
N LEU A 453 11.37 -6.84 24.00
CA LEU A 453 12.79 -6.88 23.74
C LEU A 453 13.52 -7.89 24.63
N LYS A 454 13.15 -7.98 25.92
CA LYS A 454 13.69 -9.00 26.85
C LYS A 454 13.31 -10.42 26.48
N GLU A 455 12.17 -10.60 25.81
CA GLU A 455 11.71 -11.88 25.25
C GLU A 455 12.44 -12.24 23.94
N GLY A 456 13.40 -11.41 23.49
CA GLY A 456 14.15 -11.60 22.25
C GLY A 456 13.45 -11.07 21.00
N GLU A 457 12.34 -10.35 21.15
CA GLU A 457 11.60 -9.78 20.03
C GLU A 457 12.06 -8.34 19.71
N GLY A 458 12.72 -8.15 18.59
CA GLY A 458 13.10 -6.84 18.05
C GLY A 458 14.55 -6.49 18.26
N LYS A 459 14.89 -5.22 18.00
CA LYS A 459 16.25 -4.66 18.12
C LYS A 459 16.25 -3.50 19.10
N VAL A 460 17.33 -3.33 19.84
CA VAL A 460 17.56 -2.15 20.70
C VAL A 460 17.74 -0.94 19.79
N PRO A 461 17.10 0.21 20.04
CA PRO A 461 17.44 1.45 19.35
C PRO A 461 18.71 2.08 19.93
N ASP A 462 19.48 2.76 19.08
CA ASP A 462 20.64 3.55 19.54
C ASP A 462 20.18 4.83 20.22
N ILE A 463 19.07 5.42 19.70
CA ILE A 463 18.46 6.62 20.27
C ILE A 463 16.94 6.43 20.41
N LEU A 464 16.42 6.71 21.60
CA LEU A 464 14.99 6.79 21.89
C LEU A 464 14.56 8.25 21.97
N LEU A 465 13.77 8.72 21.02
CA LEU A 465 13.13 10.03 21.02
C LEU A 465 11.79 9.98 21.75
N VAL A 466 11.56 10.95 22.61
CA VAL A 466 10.29 11.17 23.30
C VAL A 466 9.75 12.53 22.89
N ASP A 467 8.57 12.57 22.24
CA ASP A 467 7.90 13.86 21.92
C ASP A 467 7.30 14.44 23.21
N GLY A 468 8.15 15.16 23.94
CA GLY A 468 7.77 15.74 25.21
C GLY A 468 8.90 16.45 25.95
N GLY A 469 8.55 17.14 27.02
CA GLY A 469 9.47 17.88 27.87
C GLY A 469 10.13 17.03 28.97
N LYS A 470 10.79 17.72 29.89
CA LYS A 470 11.56 17.14 31.04
C LYS A 470 10.85 16.00 31.77
N GLY A 471 9.55 16.13 32.01
CA GLY A 471 8.79 15.12 32.76
C GLY A 471 8.62 13.79 32.00
N GLN A 472 8.34 13.84 30.70
CA GLN A 472 8.20 12.63 29.88
C GLN A 472 9.55 11.95 29.67
N LEU A 473 10.64 12.72 29.55
CA LEU A 473 11.99 12.18 29.46
C LEU A 473 12.40 11.44 30.77
N ASN A 474 12.14 12.06 31.93
CA ASN A 474 12.44 11.44 33.24
C ASN A 474 11.68 10.14 33.41
N MET A 475 10.39 10.11 33.04
CA MET A 475 9.60 8.92 33.11
C MET A 475 10.10 7.82 32.15
N ALA A 476 10.50 8.18 30.92
CA ALA A 476 11.11 7.21 30.01
C ALA A 476 12.40 6.62 30.61
N ARG A 477 13.23 7.44 31.23
CA ARG A 477 14.45 7.01 31.95
C ARG A 477 14.10 6.03 33.08
N ASP A 478 13.11 6.37 33.92
CA ASP A 478 12.70 5.52 35.05
C ASP A 478 12.25 4.14 34.57
N VAL A 479 11.44 4.07 33.50
CA VAL A 479 11.03 2.80 32.89
C VAL A 479 12.22 2.00 32.38
N LEU A 480 13.19 2.64 31.71
CA LEU A 480 14.36 1.94 31.20
C LEU A 480 15.25 1.39 32.34
N GLN A 481 15.34 2.12 33.45
CA GLN A 481 16.05 1.66 34.66
C GLN A 481 15.32 0.46 35.29
N GLU A 482 14.00 0.55 35.48
CA GLU A 482 13.17 -0.57 35.97
C GLU A 482 13.28 -1.82 35.10
N MET A 483 13.33 -1.61 33.80
CA MET A 483 13.47 -2.70 32.83
C MET A 483 14.92 -3.17 32.67
N ALA A 484 15.90 -2.57 33.33
CA ALA A 484 17.32 -2.87 33.19
C ALA A 484 17.78 -2.93 31.72
N VAL A 485 17.30 -2.00 30.89
CA VAL A 485 17.72 -1.82 29.50
C VAL A 485 18.79 -0.74 29.50
N GLY A 486 20.05 -1.16 29.33
CA GLY A 486 21.22 -0.26 29.26
C GLY A 486 21.55 0.17 27.83
N ASP A 487 22.54 1.07 27.71
CA ASP A 487 23.22 1.47 26.45
C ASP A 487 22.36 2.10 25.36
N MET A 488 21.33 2.86 25.73
CA MET A 488 20.50 3.62 24.80
C MET A 488 20.46 5.09 25.19
N LEU A 489 20.62 5.95 24.18
CA LEU A 489 20.59 7.40 24.40
C LEU A 489 19.12 7.87 24.39
N LEU A 490 18.73 8.63 25.39
CA LEU A 490 17.42 9.27 25.50
C LEU A 490 17.46 10.69 24.98
N LEU A 491 16.54 11.05 24.10
CA LEU A 491 16.41 12.40 23.55
C LEU A 491 14.96 12.90 23.70
N GLY A 492 14.77 13.84 24.64
CA GLY A 492 13.50 14.56 24.79
C GLY A 492 13.41 15.73 23.83
N VAL A 493 12.27 15.89 23.18
CA VAL A 493 12.01 16.96 22.21
C VAL A 493 10.83 17.80 22.69
N ALA A 494 11.12 18.96 23.30
CA ALA A 494 10.09 19.88 23.76
C ALA A 494 9.83 20.99 22.74
N LYS A 495 8.57 21.40 22.62
CA LYS A 495 8.21 22.60 21.85
C LYS A 495 8.79 23.81 22.52
N GLY A 496 9.58 24.59 21.80
CA GLY A 496 10.15 25.85 22.32
C GLY A 496 9.08 26.81 22.84
N VAL A 497 9.50 27.78 23.67
CA VAL A 497 8.63 28.76 24.35
C VAL A 497 7.64 29.44 23.37
N THR A 498 8.07 29.71 22.15
CA THR A 498 7.26 30.37 21.11
C THR A 498 6.38 29.41 20.29
N ARG A 499 6.48 28.09 20.49
CA ARG A 499 5.81 27.03 19.70
C ARG A 499 6.04 27.14 18.18
N LYS A 500 7.06 27.87 17.74
CA LYS A 500 7.45 27.96 16.34
C LYS A 500 8.36 26.77 15.97
N PRO A 501 8.16 26.12 14.83
CA PRO A 501 9.09 25.08 14.33
C PRO A 501 10.50 25.69 14.17
N GLY A 502 11.53 24.92 14.50
CA GLY A 502 12.94 25.36 14.44
C GLY A 502 13.49 25.95 15.74
N LEU A 503 12.68 26.02 16.79
CA LEU A 503 13.07 26.51 18.12
C LEU A 503 12.76 25.45 19.20
N GLU A 504 12.91 24.18 18.86
CA GLU A 504 12.74 23.06 19.79
C GLU A 504 13.89 23.06 20.82
N THR A 505 13.52 22.79 22.08
CA THR A 505 14.51 22.54 23.15
C THR A 505 14.70 21.02 23.26
N LEU A 506 15.95 20.58 23.20
CA LEU A 506 16.34 19.18 23.27
C LEU A 506 16.95 18.88 24.65
N TYR A 507 16.62 17.70 25.17
CA TYR A 507 17.09 17.19 26.46
C TYR A 507 17.76 15.85 26.23
N LEU A 508 19.04 15.73 26.67
CA LEU A 508 19.83 14.52 26.46
C LEU A 508 19.94 13.75 27.78
N ASN A 509 19.55 12.48 27.78
CA ASN A 509 19.66 11.52 28.90
C ASN A 509 18.97 11.92 30.21
N ASP A 510 18.94 13.20 30.53
CA ASP A 510 18.34 13.77 31.73
C ASP A 510 17.66 15.12 31.43
N ALA A 511 16.92 15.62 32.39
CA ALA A 511 16.20 16.88 32.25
C ALA A 511 17.08 18.12 32.55
N GLU A 512 18.36 17.93 32.92
CA GLU A 512 19.28 19.00 33.30
C GLU A 512 20.09 19.51 32.11
N HIS A 513 20.44 18.60 31.16
CA HIS A 513 21.19 18.96 29.97
C HIS A 513 20.25 19.34 28.82
N GLU A 514 19.98 20.65 28.72
CA GLU A 514 19.20 21.20 27.63
C GLU A 514 20.09 21.92 26.61
N PHE A 515 19.74 21.75 25.34
CA PHE A 515 20.43 22.44 24.27
C PHE A 515 19.46 22.72 23.11
N THR A 516 19.88 23.59 22.21
CA THR A 516 19.13 23.90 20.98
C THR A 516 20.05 23.71 19.78
N LEU A 517 19.46 23.34 18.65
CA LEU A 517 20.16 23.26 17.38
C LEU A 517 19.74 24.45 16.50
N PRO A 518 20.61 24.93 15.60
CA PRO A 518 20.24 25.92 14.60
C PRO A 518 19.03 25.49 13.79
N ALA A 519 18.16 26.43 13.43
CA ALA A 519 16.92 26.13 12.72
C ALA A 519 17.15 25.47 11.35
N ASP A 520 18.30 25.67 10.75
CA ASP A 520 18.75 25.08 9.48
C ASP A 520 19.58 23.79 9.66
N SER A 521 19.74 23.31 10.92
CA SER A 521 20.51 22.10 11.22
C SER A 521 19.86 20.86 10.58
N PRO A 522 20.62 20.06 9.79
CA PRO A 522 20.13 18.79 9.27
C PRO A 522 19.73 17.79 10.37
N ALA A 523 20.41 17.82 11.53
CA ALA A 523 20.08 17.04 12.71
C ALA A 523 18.69 17.40 13.26
N LEU A 524 18.41 18.71 13.41
CA LEU A 524 17.10 19.18 13.85
C LEU A 524 16.00 18.78 12.88
N HIS A 525 16.24 18.92 11.57
CA HIS A 525 15.29 18.49 10.54
C HIS A 525 15.00 16.98 10.58
N LEU A 526 15.98 16.14 10.94
CA LEU A 526 15.75 14.70 11.14
C LEU A 526 14.84 14.46 12.34
N ILE A 527 15.12 15.10 13.47
CA ILE A 527 14.32 14.99 14.70
C ILE A 527 12.87 15.41 14.44
N GLN A 528 12.67 16.55 13.78
CA GLN A 528 11.34 17.03 13.39
C GLN A 528 10.62 16.06 12.48
N GLN A 529 11.30 15.55 11.46
CA GLN A 529 10.73 14.56 10.52
C GLN A 529 10.26 13.29 11.24
N ILE A 530 11.06 12.77 12.18
CA ILE A 530 10.72 11.56 12.94
C ILE A 530 9.52 11.82 13.86
N ARG A 531 9.51 12.96 14.56
CA ARG A 531 8.42 13.39 15.43
C ARG A 531 7.11 13.57 14.65
N ASP A 532 7.16 14.28 13.54
CA ASP A 532 5.97 14.52 12.71
C ASP A 532 5.40 13.21 12.12
N GLU A 533 6.27 12.25 11.80
CA GLU A 533 5.86 10.92 11.36
C GLU A 533 5.22 10.12 12.50
N ALA A 534 5.72 10.22 13.75
CA ALA A 534 5.11 9.59 14.92
C ALA A 534 3.69 10.15 15.15
N HIS A 535 3.54 11.46 15.12
CA HIS A 535 2.26 12.12 15.25
C HIS A 535 1.29 11.76 14.10
N ARG A 536 1.76 11.80 12.85
CA ARG A 536 0.97 11.36 11.68
C ARG A 536 0.51 9.91 11.80
N PHE A 537 1.38 9.03 12.28
CA PHE A 537 1.09 7.60 12.46
C PHE A 537 0.04 7.40 13.55
N ALA A 538 0.10 8.15 14.67
CA ALA A 538 -0.91 8.14 15.72
C ALA A 538 -2.30 8.56 15.19
N ILE A 539 -2.39 9.71 14.51
CA ILE A 539 -3.67 10.24 13.95
C ILE A 539 -4.32 9.25 12.98
N THR A 540 -3.53 8.59 12.13
CA THR A 540 -4.07 7.60 11.18
C THR A 540 -4.67 6.38 11.90
N GLY A 541 -4.15 6.01 13.06
CA GLY A 541 -4.71 4.97 13.93
C GLY A 541 -6.08 5.34 14.50
N HIS A 542 -6.23 6.58 14.97
CA HIS A 542 -7.50 7.07 15.49
C HIS A 542 -8.60 7.08 14.43
N ARG A 543 -8.30 7.54 13.21
CA ARG A 543 -9.26 7.52 12.09
C ARG A 543 -9.73 6.11 11.73
N ALA A 544 -8.84 5.13 11.74
CA ALA A 544 -9.17 3.73 11.48
C ALA A 544 -10.06 3.14 12.60
N ARG A 545 -9.82 3.49 13.87
CA ARG A 545 -10.64 3.07 15.00
C ARG A 545 -12.02 3.72 15.02
N ARG A 546 -12.11 5.05 14.79
CA ARG A 546 -13.42 5.71 14.65
C ARG A 546 -14.27 5.07 13.58
N GLY A 547 -13.65 4.65 12.47
CA GLY A 547 -14.32 3.86 11.44
C GLY A 547 -14.78 2.48 11.93
N LYS A 548 -14.05 1.87 12.86
CA LYS A 548 -14.39 0.56 13.45
C LYS A 548 -15.38 0.71 14.61
N ALA A 549 -15.19 1.67 15.50
CA ALA A 549 -16.09 1.98 16.62
C ALA A 549 -17.46 2.51 16.14
N ARG A 550 -17.51 3.31 15.08
CA ARG A 550 -18.77 3.66 14.40
C ARG A 550 -19.48 2.46 13.77
N ARG A 551 -18.78 1.34 13.54
CA ARG A 551 -19.35 0.07 13.10
C ARG A 551 -19.73 -0.85 14.27
N THR A 552 -19.11 -0.67 15.46
CA THR A 552 -19.48 -1.31 16.71
C THR A 552 -20.52 -0.40 17.37
N SER A 553 -21.77 -0.72 17.17
CA SER A 553 -22.91 0.12 17.49
C SER A 553 -23.16 0.14 19.00
N THR A 554 -23.64 1.28 19.52
CA THR A 554 -24.23 1.43 20.86
C THR A 554 -25.28 0.35 21.19
N LEU A 555 -25.77 -0.33 20.15
CA LEU A 555 -26.69 -1.48 20.26
C LEU A 555 -26.04 -2.77 20.79
N GLU A 556 -24.70 -2.86 20.88
CA GLU A 556 -24.02 -4.06 21.41
C GLU A 556 -24.17 -4.24 22.91
N GLY A 557 -24.35 -3.13 23.64
CA GLY A 557 -24.57 -3.15 25.08
C GLY A 557 -26.00 -3.44 25.50
N ILE A 558 -26.97 -3.53 24.59
CA ILE A 558 -28.39 -3.70 24.94
C ILE A 558 -28.73 -5.18 25.04
N ALA A 559 -29.12 -5.62 26.26
CA ALA A 559 -29.55 -7.00 26.49
C ALA A 559 -30.71 -7.39 25.54
N GLY A 560 -30.53 -8.48 24.79
CA GLY A 560 -31.50 -8.94 23.80
C GLY A 560 -31.29 -8.46 22.37
N VAL A 561 -30.33 -7.56 22.12
CA VAL A 561 -29.95 -7.09 20.74
C VAL A 561 -28.68 -7.81 20.28
N GLY A 562 -28.83 -9.05 19.88
CA GLY A 562 -27.75 -9.84 19.28
C GLY A 562 -27.40 -9.38 17.84
N PRO A 563 -26.33 -9.95 17.22
CA PRO A 563 -25.84 -9.56 15.91
C PRO A 563 -26.90 -9.55 14.81
N THR A 564 -27.83 -10.49 14.84
CA THR A 564 -28.92 -10.61 13.86
C THR A 564 -29.94 -9.46 14.00
N ARG A 565 -30.42 -9.21 15.22
CA ARG A 565 -31.39 -8.13 15.49
C ARG A 565 -30.77 -6.76 15.23
N ARG A 566 -29.50 -6.56 15.60
CA ARG A 566 -28.77 -5.34 15.28
C ARG A 566 -28.69 -5.09 13.78
N ARG A 567 -28.40 -6.11 12.99
CA ARG A 567 -28.36 -6.01 11.53
C ARG A 567 -29.73 -5.63 10.95
N GLU A 568 -30.80 -6.24 11.44
CA GLU A 568 -32.16 -5.94 11.01
C GLU A 568 -32.60 -4.53 11.42
N LEU A 569 -32.29 -4.07 12.62
CA LEU A 569 -32.54 -2.71 13.07
C LEU A 569 -31.81 -1.68 12.20
N LEU A 570 -30.50 -1.84 11.99
CA LEU A 570 -29.72 -0.94 11.16
C LEU A 570 -30.15 -0.98 9.70
N LYS A 571 -30.63 -2.12 9.22
CA LYS A 571 -31.18 -2.26 7.87
C LYS A 571 -32.55 -1.57 7.76
N HIS A 572 -33.41 -1.75 8.76
CA HIS A 572 -34.77 -1.19 8.76
C HIS A 572 -34.76 0.33 8.85
N PHE A 573 -33.88 0.91 9.70
CA PHE A 573 -33.79 2.36 9.91
C PHE A 573 -32.68 3.03 9.08
N GLY A 574 -31.84 2.23 8.37
CA GLY A 574 -30.76 2.75 7.53
C GLY A 574 -29.56 3.32 8.26
N GLY A 575 -29.52 3.20 9.58
CA GLY A 575 -28.39 3.63 10.41
C GLY A 575 -28.76 3.93 11.85
N LEU A 576 -27.72 4.10 12.68
CA LEU A 576 -27.89 4.36 14.12
C LEU A 576 -28.53 5.73 14.40
N GLN A 577 -28.26 6.73 13.57
CA GLN A 577 -28.82 8.08 13.72
C GLN A 577 -30.33 8.11 13.47
N GLU A 578 -30.81 7.39 12.46
CA GLU A 578 -32.24 7.33 12.16
C GLU A 578 -32.97 6.44 13.18
N LEU A 579 -32.32 5.36 13.64
CA LEU A 579 -32.83 4.57 14.75
C LEU A 579 -32.94 5.39 16.05
N GLY A 580 -31.97 6.26 16.34
CA GLY A 580 -32.01 7.17 17.49
C GLY A 580 -33.09 8.25 17.43
N ARG A 581 -33.65 8.52 16.23
CA ARG A 581 -34.76 9.48 16.05
C ARG A 581 -36.14 8.81 16.00
N ALA A 582 -36.14 7.47 15.90
CA ALA A 582 -37.37 6.72 15.76
C ALA A 582 -38.08 6.61 17.11
N SER A 583 -39.40 6.66 17.09
CA SER A 583 -40.25 6.40 18.27
C SER A 583 -40.22 4.93 18.68
N ILE A 584 -40.58 4.63 19.92
CA ILE A 584 -40.69 3.26 20.42
C ILE A 584 -41.61 2.41 19.53
N GLU A 585 -42.69 3.02 19.01
CA GLU A 585 -43.64 2.34 18.14
C GLU A 585 -43.06 1.99 16.78
N GLU A 586 -42.19 2.85 16.23
CA GLU A 586 -41.48 2.60 14.99
C GLU A 586 -40.40 1.54 15.18
N ILE A 587 -39.66 1.58 16.29
CA ILE A 587 -38.65 0.56 16.62
C ILE A 587 -39.28 -0.83 16.76
N ALA A 588 -40.49 -0.90 17.36
CA ALA A 588 -41.22 -2.14 17.52
C ALA A 588 -41.74 -2.77 16.21
N LYS A 589 -41.79 -1.97 15.10
CA LYS A 589 -42.16 -2.48 13.77
C LYS A 589 -41.02 -3.22 13.06
N ALA A 590 -39.79 -3.10 13.58
CA ALA A 590 -38.65 -3.80 12.98
C ALA A 590 -38.74 -5.33 13.21
N PRO A 591 -38.37 -6.15 12.23
CA PRO A 591 -38.47 -7.61 12.33
C PRO A 591 -37.72 -8.18 13.54
N GLY A 592 -38.43 -8.96 14.36
CA GLY A 592 -37.85 -9.63 15.53
C GLY A 592 -37.66 -8.74 16.78
N ILE A 593 -38.23 -7.52 16.79
CA ILE A 593 -38.21 -6.59 17.93
C ILE A 593 -39.58 -6.56 18.62
N SER A 594 -39.59 -6.93 19.90
CA SER A 594 -40.80 -6.80 20.74
C SER A 594 -40.93 -5.38 21.29
N LYS A 595 -42.13 -4.97 21.69
CA LYS A 595 -42.37 -3.65 22.28
C LYS A 595 -41.46 -3.38 23.51
N LYS A 596 -41.28 -4.37 24.39
CA LYS A 596 -40.38 -4.29 25.54
C LYS A 596 -38.91 -4.11 25.15
N LEU A 597 -38.48 -4.75 24.04
CA LEU A 597 -37.12 -4.59 23.53
C LEU A 597 -36.96 -3.23 22.85
N ALA A 598 -37.98 -2.73 22.15
CA ALA A 598 -38.00 -1.38 21.56
C ALA A 598 -37.86 -0.28 22.62
N GLU A 599 -38.54 -0.42 23.78
CA GLU A 599 -38.40 0.47 24.94
C GLU A 599 -36.95 0.47 25.48
N SER A 600 -36.33 -0.71 25.60
CA SER A 600 -34.94 -0.83 26.04
C SER A 600 -33.94 -0.22 25.04
N ILE A 601 -34.20 -0.39 23.75
CA ILE A 601 -33.39 0.23 22.67
C ILE A 601 -33.52 1.75 22.72
N TYR A 602 -34.76 2.25 22.82
CA TYR A 602 -35.03 3.67 22.89
C TYR A 602 -34.36 4.30 24.11
N ALA A 603 -34.52 3.70 25.30
CA ALA A 603 -33.88 4.18 26.52
C ALA A 603 -32.35 4.21 26.41
N ALA A 604 -31.72 3.17 25.84
CA ALA A 604 -30.28 3.09 25.69
C ALA A 604 -29.71 4.09 24.66
N LEU A 605 -30.51 4.51 23.67
CA LEU A 605 -30.12 5.50 22.66
C LEU A 605 -30.33 6.94 23.11
N HIS A 606 -31.14 7.17 24.17
CA HIS A 606 -31.49 8.49 24.72
C HIS A 606 -31.02 8.68 26.18
N SER A 607 -30.32 7.69 26.77
CA SER A 607 -29.59 7.91 28.01
C SER A 607 -28.33 8.71 27.73
N GLU A 608 -28.29 9.98 28.21
CA GLU A 608 -27.10 10.83 28.22
C GLU A 608 -25.98 10.25 29.08
#